data_b3fad907a2c0c1d9393803a11ae7095d
#
_entry.id   b3fad907a2c0c1d9393803a11ae7095d
#
_cell.length_a   1.000
_cell.length_b   1.000
_cell.length_c   1.000
_cell.angle_alpha   90.00
_cell.angle_beta   90.00
_cell.angle_gamma   90.00
#
_symmetry.space_group_name_H-M   'P 1'
#
loop_
_entity.id
_entity.type
_entity.pdbx_description
1 polymer ?
#
loop_
_entity_poly.entity_id
_entity_poly.type
_entity_poly.pdbx_seq_one_letter_code
_entity_poly.pdbx_strand_id
1 'polypeptide(L)'
;DWIPVFPCQHYLMGGINVDLNARTRVSRLYAAGECSHTGVHGRNRLASNSLLEALVFGRRAAQDISAHLKREQPPLGPAPEQVNLGGKPMHHGYRTKIREILQNAYFVIPKPEAFQEGLSTVNQILQELETGGYARGQDFVEAKSAAVCAKIILSEVLNENDA
;
A
#
# COMPACT_ATOMS: atom_id res chain seq x y z
N ASP A 1 16.13 14.66 32.25
CA ASP A 1 15.56 15.51 31.18
C ASP A 1 14.48 14.74 30.43
N TRP A 2 13.40 15.42 30.07
CA TRP A 2 12.32 14.82 29.28
C TRP A 2 12.70 14.80 27.82
N ILE A 3 12.48 13.66 27.14
CA ILE A 3 12.66 13.53 25.71
C ILE A 3 11.28 13.73 25.04
N PRO A 4 11.15 14.71 24.13
CA PRO A 4 9.89 14.87 23.42
C PRO A 4 9.65 13.66 22.50
N VAL A 5 8.48 13.07 22.58
CA VAL A 5 8.05 11.96 21.75
C VAL A 5 6.76 12.34 21.02
N PHE A 6 6.59 11.81 19.82
CA PHE A 6 5.40 12.00 19.02
C PHE A 6 4.90 10.62 18.53
N PRO A 7 3.61 10.29 18.73
CA PRO A 7 3.07 9.04 18.21
C PRO A 7 3.04 9.07 16.70
N CYS A 8 3.47 7.98 16.07
CA CYS A 8 3.41 7.82 14.62
C CYS A 8 3.14 6.37 14.26
N GLN A 9 2.68 6.15 13.03
CA GLN A 9 2.55 4.80 12.50
C GLN A 9 3.92 4.16 12.38
N HIS A 10 4.03 2.91 12.83
CA HIS A 10 5.29 2.16 12.84
C HIS A 10 5.30 1.02 11.82
N TYR A 11 4.22 0.25 11.71
CA TYR A 11 4.15 -0.95 10.89
C TYR A 11 2.78 -1.08 10.23
N LEU A 12 2.75 -1.45 8.94
CA LEU A 12 1.52 -1.71 8.21
C LEU A 12 1.22 -3.21 8.21
N MET A 13 0.10 -3.61 8.85
CA MET A 13 -0.45 -4.94 8.71
C MET A 13 -1.32 -5.00 7.45
N GLY A 14 -1.12 -6.04 6.64
CA GLY A 14 -1.76 -6.13 5.34
C GLY A 14 -0.74 -6.04 4.21
N GLY A 15 -1.20 -5.93 2.98
CA GLY A 15 -0.35 -5.82 1.81
C GLY A 15 -0.69 -6.81 0.71
N ILE A 16 0.29 -7.23 -0.07
CA ILE A 16 0.15 -8.18 -1.17
C ILE A 16 -0.23 -9.56 -0.61
N ASN A 17 -1.39 -10.06 -0.98
CA ASN A 17 -1.89 -11.36 -0.50
C ASN A 17 -1.02 -12.50 -1.01
N VAL A 18 -0.55 -13.36 -0.10
CA VAL A 18 0.35 -14.48 -0.41
C VAL A 18 -0.08 -15.78 0.27
N ASP A 19 0.33 -16.91 -0.32
CA ASP A 19 0.18 -18.23 0.29
C ASP A 19 1.32 -18.54 1.29
N LEU A 20 1.32 -19.75 1.84
CA LEU A 20 2.34 -20.21 2.80
C LEU A 20 3.76 -20.27 2.22
N ASN A 21 3.92 -20.23 0.90
CA ASN A 21 5.19 -20.20 0.19
C ASN A 21 5.54 -18.80 -0.33
N ALA A 22 4.83 -17.78 0.14
CA ALA A 22 4.96 -16.39 -0.29
C ALA A 22 4.60 -16.12 -1.76
N ARG A 23 3.84 -17.04 -2.42
CA ARG A 23 3.36 -16.85 -3.79
C ARG A 23 2.18 -15.88 -3.81
N THR A 24 2.19 -14.97 -4.76
CA THR A 24 1.01 -14.14 -5.06
C THR A 24 0.05 -14.85 -6.02
N ARG A 25 -1.08 -14.23 -6.31
CA ARG A 25 -2.00 -14.71 -7.37
C ARG A 25 -1.41 -14.54 -8.77
N VAL A 26 -0.40 -13.72 -8.94
CA VAL A 26 0.31 -13.52 -10.21
C VAL A 26 1.39 -14.60 -10.32
N SER A 27 1.34 -15.38 -11.39
CA SER A 27 2.32 -16.44 -11.62
C SER A 27 3.75 -15.89 -11.59
N ARG A 28 4.64 -16.56 -10.87
CA ARG A 28 6.07 -16.23 -10.73
C ARG A 28 6.36 -14.92 -9.99
N LEU A 29 5.37 -14.34 -9.31
CA LEU A 29 5.53 -13.18 -8.44
C LEU A 29 5.39 -13.62 -6.99
N TYR A 30 6.34 -13.23 -6.16
CA TYR A 30 6.40 -13.51 -4.73
C TYR A 30 6.45 -12.20 -3.94
N ALA A 31 5.96 -12.22 -2.71
CA ALA A 31 6.13 -11.12 -1.77
C ALA A 31 6.39 -11.66 -0.37
N ALA A 32 7.32 -11.04 0.37
CA ALA A 32 7.66 -11.41 1.73
C ALA A 32 8.07 -10.18 2.56
N GLY A 33 7.85 -10.23 3.87
CA GLY A 33 8.08 -9.10 4.77
C GLY A 33 6.91 -8.13 4.81
N GLU A 34 7.13 -6.90 5.26
CA GLU A 34 6.08 -5.91 5.51
C GLU A 34 5.18 -5.61 4.29
N CYS A 35 5.68 -5.79 3.07
CA CYS A 35 4.88 -5.59 1.86
C CYS A 35 3.85 -6.70 1.61
N SER A 36 3.91 -7.81 2.35
CA SER A 36 3.06 -8.99 2.15
C SER A 36 1.98 -9.13 3.22
N HIS A 37 0.83 -9.67 2.81
CA HIS A 37 -0.22 -10.11 3.73
C HIS A 37 -0.21 -11.63 3.82
N THR A 38 0.46 -12.13 4.85
CA THR A 38 0.52 -13.57 5.16
C THR A 38 -0.61 -14.05 6.06
N GLY A 39 -1.35 -13.12 6.68
CA GLY A 39 -2.36 -13.39 7.69
C GLY A 39 -1.82 -13.64 9.10
N VAL A 40 -0.51 -13.77 9.28
CA VAL A 40 0.12 -14.12 10.57
C VAL A 40 -0.12 -13.07 11.65
N HIS A 41 -0.20 -11.80 11.28
CA HIS A 41 -0.34 -10.69 12.22
C HIS A 41 -1.78 -10.33 12.57
N GLY A 42 -2.75 -10.82 11.80
CA GLY A 42 -4.15 -10.43 11.99
C GLY A 42 -4.33 -8.92 11.90
N ARG A 43 -5.15 -8.36 12.78
CA ARG A 43 -5.42 -6.91 12.84
C ARG A 43 -4.31 -6.11 13.54
N ASN A 44 -3.47 -6.75 14.35
CA ASN A 44 -2.41 -6.06 15.09
C ASN A 44 -1.23 -7.00 15.34
N ARG A 45 -0.06 -6.60 14.85
CA ARG A 45 1.17 -7.38 14.96
C ARG A 45 1.70 -7.39 16.40
N LEU A 46 2.03 -8.58 16.90
CA LEU A 46 2.80 -8.69 18.14
C LEU A 46 4.24 -8.17 17.92
N ALA A 47 4.73 -7.42 18.89
CA ALA A 47 6.07 -6.83 18.85
C ALA A 47 7.14 -7.86 18.45
N SER A 48 8.11 -7.45 17.64
CA SER A 48 9.24 -8.24 17.10
C SER A 48 8.89 -9.33 16.07
N ASN A 49 7.62 -9.69 15.88
CA ASN A 49 7.24 -10.76 14.96
C ASN A 49 7.41 -10.40 13.47
N SER A 50 7.54 -9.13 13.11
CA SER A 50 7.78 -8.72 11.72
C SER A 50 9.08 -9.27 11.13
N LEU A 51 10.15 -9.29 11.91
CA LEU A 51 11.44 -9.85 11.46
C LEU A 51 11.37 -11.36 11.30
N LEU A 52 10.66 -12.06 12.21
CA LEU A 52 10.44 -13.50 12.11
C LEU A 52 9.63 -13.86 10.87
N GLU A 53 8.56 -13.13 10.61
CA GLU A 53 7.75 -13.29 9.39
C GLU A 53 8.61 -13.10 8.14
N ALA A 54 9.34 -11.99 8.05
CA ALA A 54 10.18 -11.67 6.89
C ALA A 54 11.22 -12.78 6.62
N LEU A 55 11.89 -13.29 7.66
CA LEU A 55 12.87 -14.37 7.55
C LEU A 55 12.23 -15.69 7.12
N VAL A 56 11.11 -16.09 7.74
CA VAL A 56 10.44 -17.36 7.44
C VAL A 56 9.88 -17.34 6.02
N PHE A 57 9.13 -16.31 5.65
CA PHE A 57 8.51 -16.23 4.33
C PHE A 57 9.52 -15.93 3.23
N GLY A 58 10.57 -15.15 3.48
CA GLY A 58 11.69 -14.98 2.57
C GLY A 58 12.40 -16.31 2.27
N ARG A 59 12.65 -17.13 3.30
CA ARG A 59 13.22 -18.47 3.12
C ARG A 59 12.29 -19.40 2.33
N ARG A 60 10.99 -19.41 2.63
CA ARG A 60 10.00 -20.22 1.92
C ARG A 60 9.91 -19.81 0.45
N ALA A 61 9.88 -18.50 0.16
CA ALA A 61 9.92 -17.98 -1.20
C ALA A 61 11.16 -18.48 -1.96
N ALA A 62 12.34 -18.37 -1.35
CA ALA A 62 13.59 -18.82 -1.96
C ALA A 62 13.59 -20.32 -2.27
N GLN A 63 13.10 -21.13 -1.35
CA GLN A 63 12.99 -22.58 -1.54
C GLN A 63 12.03 -22.93 -2.69
N ASP A 64 10.89 -22.29 -2.71
CA ASP A 64 9.86 -22.51 -3.72
C ASP A 64 10.32 -22.04 -5.12
N ILE A 65 10.92 -20.85 -5.20
CA ILE A 65 11.53 -20.34 -6.42
C ILE A 65 12.59 -21.33 -6.94
N SER A 66 13.50 -21.78 -6.08
CA SER A 66 14.55 -22.73 -6.48
C SER A 66 14.00 -24.05 -7.00
N ALA A 67 12.91 -24.55 -6.43
CA ALA A 67 12.24 -25.77 -6.90
C ALA A 67 11.55 -25.57 -8.26
N HIS A 68 11.07 -24.38 -8.56
CA HIS A 68 10.35 -24.08 -9.80
C HIS A 68 11.25 -23.55 -10.92
N LEU A 69 12.41 -22.96 -10.62
CA LEU A 69 13.38 -22.52 -11.62
C LEU A 69 13.95 -23.67 -12.48
N LYS A 70 13.93 -24.89 -11.98
CA LYS A 70 14.39 -26.09 -12.68
C LYS A 70 13.39 -26.61 -13.73
N ARG A 71 12.18 -26.08 -13.76
CA ARG A 71 11.17 -26.39 -14.78
C ARG A 71 11.32 -25.41 -15.93
N GLU A 72 11.05 -25.88 -17.16
CA GLU A 72 11.15 -25.10 -18.39
C GLU A 72 10.66 -23.67 -18.21
N GLN A 73 11.55 -22.72 -18.41
CA GLN A 73 11.19 -21.33 -18.41
C GLN A 73 10.45 -21.02 -19.72
N PRO A 74 9.22 -20.52 -19.69
CA PRO A 74 8.60 -20.04 -20.90
C PRO A 74 9.48 -18.92 -21.48
N PRO A 75 9.56 -18.80 -22.81
CA PRO A 75 10.32 -17.72 -23.43
C PRO A 75 9.85 -16.38 -22.85
N LEU A 76 10.82 -15.49 -22.64
CA LEU A 76 10.49 -14.10 -22.26
C LEU A 76 9.58 -13.56 -23.35
N GLY A 77 8.40 -13.07 -22.95
CA GLY A 77 7.52 -12.34 -23.87
C GLY A 77 8.24 -11.12 -24.45
N PRO A 78 7.69 -10.51 -25.49
CA PRO A 78 8.24 -9.27 -26.02
C PRO A 78 8.40 -8.25 -24.89
N ALA A 79 9.47 -7.46 -24.94
CA ALA A 79 9.66 -6.37 -24.00
C ALA A 79 8.39 -5.50 -23.97
N PRO A 80 7.92 -5.08 -22.78
CA PRO A 80 6.76 -4.21 -22.73
C PRO A 80 7.03 -2.97 -23.59
N GLU A 81 6.04 -2.59 -24.40
CA GLU A 81 6.10 -1.34 -25.15
C GLU A 81 6.42 -0.20 -24.19
N GLN A 82 7.29 0.72 -24.64
CA GLN A 82 7.58 1.91 -23.83
C GLN A 82 6.27 2.68 -23.63
N VAL A 83 5.77 2.65 -22.41
CA VAL A 83 4.59 3.44 -22.05
C VAL A 83 4.98 4.92 -22.17
N ASN A 84 4.27 5.64 -23.02
CA ASN A 84 4.42 7.09 -23.06
C ASN A 84 3.93 7.67 -21.74
N LEU A 85 4.87 8.06 -20.89
CA LEU A 85 4.59 8.69 -19.58
C LEU A 85 4.31 10.20 -19.73
N GLY A 86 4.15 10.70 -20.96
CA GLY A 86 3.91 12.11 -21.26
C GLY A 86 2.67 12.66 -20.57
N GLY A 87 2.69 13.97 -20.34
CA GLY A 87 1.64 14.71 -19.68
C GLY A 87 2.19 15.98 -19.04
N LYS A 88 1.33 16.81 -18.48
CA LYS A 88 1.77 18.01 -17.77
C LYS A 88 2.43 17.66 -16.43
N PRO A 89 3.36 18.47 -15.93
CA PRO A 89 3.93 18.29 -14.60
C PRO A 89 2.83 18.29 -13.54
N MET A 90 2.97 17.37 -12.57
CA MET A 90 2.03 17.28 -11.44
C MET A 90 2.46 18.24 -10.33
N HIS A 91 1.49 18.85 -9.66
CA HIS A 91 1.75 19.67 -8.48
C HIS A 91 2.10 18.79 -7.28
N HIS A 92 3.19 19.08 -6.57
CA HIS A 92 3.69 18.25 -5.47
C HIS A 92 2.84 18.25 -4.18
N GLY A 93 1.75 19.01 -4.12
CA GLY A 93 0.93 19.17 -2.91
C GLY A 93 -0.02 18.01 -2.57
N TYR A 94 -0.33 17.13 -3.52
CA TYR A 94 -1.34 16.07 -3.30
C TYR A 94 -1.01 15.13 -2.14
N ARG A 95 0.22 14.65 -2.05
CA ARG A 95 0.65 13.74 -0.97
C ARG A 95 0.55 14.39 0.41
N THR A 96 0.94 15.65 0.51
CA THR A 96 0.83 16.43 1.76
C THR A 96 -0.63 16.58 2.15
N LYS A 97 -1.49 16.99 1.22
CA LYS A 97 -2.92 17.15 1.45
C LYS A 97 -3.59 15.84 1.90
N ILE A 98 -3.25 14.70 1.28
CA ILE A 98 -3.78 13.39 1.66
C ILE A 98 -3.34 13.01 3.09
N ARG A 99 -2.07 13.26 3.44
CA ARG A 99 -1.57 13.02 4.80
C ARG A 99 -2.27 13.88 5.84
N GLU A 100 -2.51 15.15 5.55
CA GLU A 100 -3.25 16.07 6.42
C GLU A 100 -4.69 15.61 6.64
N ILE A 101 -5.37 15.13 5.59
CA ILE A 101 -6.71 14.55 5.69
C ILE A 101 -6.71 13.36 6.65
N LEU A 102 -5.80 12.40 6.46
CA LEU A 102 -5.71 11.23 7.33
C LEU A 102 -5.27 11.61 8.74
N GLN A 103 -4.34 12.55 8.90
CA GLN A 103 -3.89 13.05 10.19
C GLN A 103 -5.05 13.67 10.98
N ASN A 104 -5.92 14.43 10.31
CA ASN A 104 -7.05 15.08 10.96
C ASN A 104 -8.20 14.12 11.25
N ALA A 105 -8.46 13.17 10.35
CA ALA A 105 -9.61 12.28 10.45
C ALA A 105 -9.30 11.01 11.27
N TYR A 106 -8.17 10.35 10.98
CA TYR A 106 -7.92 8.96 11.41
C TYR A 106 -6.53 8.74 12.03
N PHE A 107 -5.96 9.68 12.73
CA PHE A 107 -4.67 9.45 13.38
C PHE A 107 -4.81 8.68 14.71
N VAL A 108 -4.19 9.15 15.79
CA VAL A 108 -4.21 8.47 17.11
C VAL A 108 -5.61 8.42 17.72
N ILE A 109 -6.38 9.48 17.53
CA ILE A 109 -7.77 9.58 17.99
C ILE A 109 -8.64 9.84 16.77
N PRO A 110 -9.35 8.82 16.27
CA PRO A 110 -10.25 8.97 15.14
C PRO A 110 -11.35 10.02 15.43
N LYS A 111 -11.68 10.81 14.40
CA LYS A 111 -12.73 11.83 14.44
C LYS A 111 -13.81 11.49 13.43
N PRO A 112 -14.87 10.76 13.83
CA PRO A 112 -15.92 10.31 12.91
C PRO A 112 -16.54 11.43 12.10
N GLU A 113 -16.68 12.61 12.67
CA GLU A 113 -17.22 13.80 12.01
C GLU A 113 -16.37 14.31 10.84
N ALA A 114 -15.08 13.94 10.79
CA ALA A 114 -14.17 14.32 9.72
C ALA A 114 -14.04 13.26 8.60
N PHE A 115 -14.56 12.04 8.79
CA PHE A 115 -14.39 10.95 7.83
C PHE A 115 -15.07 11.22 6.50
N GLN A 116 -16.32 11.69 6.54
CA GLN A 116 -17.11 11.94 5.31
C GLN A 116 -16.51 13.06 4.47
N GLU A 117 -16.09 14.15 5.11
CA GLU A 117 -15.42 15.27 4.43
C GLU A 117 -14.07 14.82 3.86
N GLY A 118 -13.30 14.07 4.65
CA GLY A 118 -12.01 13.50 4.21
C GLY A 118 -12.17 12.60 3.00
N LEU A 119 -13.14 11.68 3.02
CA LEU A 119 -13.44 10.77 1.91
C LEU A 119 -13.88 11.54 0.65
N SER A 120 -14.73 12.55 0.81
CA SER A 120 -15.15 13.41 -0.30
C SER A 120 -13.95 14.10 -0.95
N THR A 121 -13.06 14.69 -0.15
CA THR A 121 -11.86 15.38 -0.64
C THR A 121 -10.88 14.41 -1.33
N VAL A 122 -10.69 13.22 -0.77
CA VAL A 122 -9.84 12.17 -1.39
C VAL A 122 -10.41 11.72 -2.73
N ASN A 123 -11.73 11.56 -2.86
CA ASN A 123 -12.37 11.22 -4.13
C ASN A 123 -12.20 12.33 -5.18
N GLN A 124 -12.26 13.61 -4.79
CA GLN A 124 -11.96 14.73 -5.69
C GLN A 124 -10.51 14.68 -6.18
N ILE A 125 -9.55 14.43 -5.28
CA ILE A 125 -8.13 14.26 -5.64
C ILE A 125 -7.95 13.12 -6.64
N LEU A 126 -8.60 11.97 -6.43
CA LEU A 126 -8.53 10.83 -7.36
C LEU A 126 -9.08 11.22 -8.74
N GLN A 127 -10.20 11.92 -8.79
CA GLN A 127 -10.78 12.42 -10.04
C GLN A 127 -9.85 13.40 -10.75
N GLU A 128 -9.27 14.36 -10.03
CA GLU A 128 -8.30 15.31 -10.57
C GLU A 128 -7.05 14.60 -11.13
N LEU A 129 -6.53 13.59 -10.44
CA LEU A 129 -5.40 12.81 -10.91
C LEU A 129 -5.73 12.03 -12.20
N GLU A 130 -6.94 11.50 -12.33
CA GLU A 130 -7.34 10.76 -13.52
C GLU A 130 -7.64 11.63 -14.73
N THR A 131 -8.29 12.76 -14.52
CA THR A 131 -8.74 13.63 -15.61
C THR A 131 -7.76 14.75 -15.94
N GLY A 132 -6.80 15.01 -15.05
CA GLY A 132 -5.92 16.16 -15.13
C GLY A 132 -4.85 16.12 -16.22
N GLY A 133 -4.67 15.00 -16.93
CA GLY A 133 -3.66 14.87 -18.00
C GLY A 133 -2.22 14.97 -17.50
N TYR A 134 -1.95 14.53 -16.28
CA TYR A 134 -0.62 14.54 -15.68
C TYR A 134 0.30 13.47 -16.25
N ALA A 135 1.60 13.76 -16.31
CA ALA A 135 2.62 12.76 -16.59
C ALA A 135 2.57 11.65 -15.55
N ARG A 136 2.55 10.40 -16.01
CA ARG A 136 2.43 9.21 -15.13
C ARG A 136 3.78 8.77 -14.55
N GLY A 137 4.58 9.74 -14.10
CA GLY A 137 5.85 9.50 -13.41
C GLY A 137 5.68 9.05 -11.96
N GLN A 138 6.80 9.02 -11.23
CA GLN A 138 6.85 8.58 -9.83
C GLN A 138 5.89 9.36 -8.93
N ASP A 139 5.90 10.69 -9.01
CA ASP A 139 5.03 11.54 -8.18
C ASP A 139 3.54 11.24 -8.37
N PHE A 140 3.13 10.98 -9.63
CA PHE A 140 1.76 10.61 -9.95
C PHE A 140 1.38 9.27 -9.33
N VAL A 141 2.24 8.25 -9.47
CA VAL A 141 1.98 6.91 -8.93
C VAL A 141 1.90 6.95 -7.41
N GLU A 142 2.82 7.67 -6.76
CA GLU A 142 2.83 7.81 -5.31
C GLU A 142 1.60 8.58 -4.78
N ALA A 143 1.21 9.67 -5.44
CA ALA A 143 0.02 10.43 -5.06
C ALA A 143 -1.26 9.61 -5.25
N LYS A 144 -1.39 8.91 -6.38
CA LYS A 144 -2.55 8.05 -6.67
C LYS A 144 -2.63 6.89 -5.68
N SER A 145 -1.52 6.24 -5.38
CA SER A 145 -1.47 5.16 -4.39
C SER A 145 -1.86 5.64 -3.00
N ALA A 146 -1.32 6.78 -2.56
CA ALA A 146 -1.69 7.39 -1.28
C ALA A 146 -3.19 7.74 -1.22
N ALA A 147 -3.76 8.30 -2.28
CA ALA A 147 -5.19 8.62 -2.34
C ALA A 147 -6.08 7.37 -2.31
N VAL A 148 -5.69 6.30 -3.01
CA VAL A 148 -6.42 5.02 -2.98
C VAL A 148 -6.38 4.41 -1.57
N CYS A 149 -5.21 4.39 -0.92
CA CYS A 149 -5.09 3.91 0.45
C CYS A 149 -5.96 4.74 1.42
N ALA A 150 -5.92 6.07 1.31
CA ALA A 150 -6.73 6.96 2.14
C ALA A 150 -8.23 6.72 1.93
N LYS A 151 -8.66 6.54 0.69
CA LYS A 151 -10.05 6.20 0.36
C LYS A 151 -10.49 4.90 1.04
N ILE A 152 -9.67 3.85 0.94
CA ILE A 152 -9.97 2.54 1.56
C ILE A 152 -10.11 2.71 3.08
N ILE A 153 -9.13 3.33 3.74
CA ILE A 153 -9.14 3.54 5.20
C ILE A 153 -10.41 4.28 5.62
N LEU A 154 -10.71 5.42 5.00
CA LEU A 154 -11.86 6.24 5.39
C LEU A 154 -13.20 5.55 5.09
N SER A 155 -13.28 4.78 3.99
CA SER A 155 -14.49 4.01 3.63
C SER A 155 -14.76 2.88 4.62
N GLU A 156 -13.73 2.12 5.01
CA GLU A 156 -13.88 1.01 5.96
C GLU A 156 -14.33 1.52 7.34
N VAL A 157 -13.75 2.62 7.80
CA VAL A 157 -14.13 3.19 9.11
C VAL A 157 -15.54 3.74 9.11
N LEU A 158 -16.03 4.30 7.99
CA LEU A 158 -17.44 4.70 7.86
C LEU A 158 -18.37 3.49 7.94
N ASN A 159 -18.04 2.40 7.22
CA ASN A 159 -18.85 1.18 7.23
C ASN A 159 -18.89 0.51 8.61
N GLU A 160 -17.80 0.55 9.39
CA GLU A 160 -17.75 0.00 10.75
C GLU A 160 -18.58 0.83 11.76
N ASN A 161 -18.78 2.12 11.50
CA ASN A 161 -19.59 2.99 12.37
C ASN A 161 -21.10 2.93 12.08
N ASP A 162 -21.49 2.43 10.90
CA ASP A 162 -22.89 2.24 10.49
C ASP A 162 -23.45 0.85 10.85
N ALA A 163 -22.64 -0.05 11.42
CA ALA A 163 -22.97 -1.42 11.80
C ALA A 163 -23.14 -1.56 13.33
#